data_4141f8d293acd6ef1905ad9c2af6fd44
#
_entry.id   4141f8d293acd6ef1905ad9c2af6fd44
#
_cell.length_a   1.000
_cell.length_b   1.000
_cell.length_c   1.000
_cell.angle_alpha   90.00
_cell.angle_beta   90.00
_cell.angle_gamma   90.00
#
_symmetry.space_group_name_H-M   'P 1'
#
loop_
_entity.id
_entity.type
_entity.pdbx_description
1 polymer ?
#
loop_
_entity_poly.entity_id
_entity_poly.type
_entity_poly.pdbx_seq_one_letter_code
_entity_poly.pdbx_strand_id
1 'polypeptide(L)'
;MKRALLAIVLGAFSLGALAQNTPVGLWRSSDDKTGEAKAEIRIAEAAGVLSGKIEKRLSKAARPDEVCVECSDDRKDKPILGLEVIRNAKKGAGRDVWEGGKILDPENGRNYTLKMTPIEDGKKLEVKGSFGPFGRTQTWVRVQ
;
A
#
# COMPACT_ATOMS: atom_id res chain seq x y z
N MET A 1 -19.96 2.73 -64.06
CA MET A 1 -19.81 3.46 -62.80
C MET A 1 -19.59 2.43 -61.70
N LYS A 2 -18.34 2.28 -61.27
CA LYS A 2 -17.99 1.33 -60.20
C LYS A 2 -17.95 2.12 -58.86
N ARG A 3 -18.88 1.82 -57.97
CA ARG A 3 -18.90 2.36 -56.61
C ARG A 3 -18.02 1.46 -55.73
N ALA A 4 -16.85 1.96 -55.34
CA ALA A 4 -16.01 1.30 -54.35
C ALA A 4 -16.57 1.58 -52.96
N LEU A 5 -17.03 0.54 -52.27
CA LEU A 5 -17.39 0.56 -50.85
C LEU A 5 -16.12 0.47 -50.03
N LEU A 6 -15.76 1.56 -49.37
CA LEU A 6 -14.65 1.60 -48.43
C LEU A 6 -15.16 1.04 -47.09
N ALA A 7 -14.77 -0.19 -46.76
CA ALA A 7 -15.06 -0.79 -45.47
C ALA A 7 -14.05 -0.23 -44.45
N ILE A 8 -14.52 0.63 -43.55
CA ILE A 8 -13.75 1.11 -42.39
C ILE A 8 -13.79 0.02 -41.32
N VAL A 9 -12.70 -0.70 -41.18
CA VAL A 9 -12.50 -1.64 -40.08
C VAL A 9 -12.13 -0.80 -38.83
N LEU A 10 -13.10 -0.59 -37.95
CA LEU A 10 -12.82 -0.08 -36.60
C LEU A 10 -12.11 -1.19 -35.82
N GLY A 11 -10.80 -1.09 -35.73
CA GLY A 11 -10.00 -1.90 -34.82
C GLY A 11 -10.30 -1.46 -33.38
N ALA A 12 -11.02 -2.28 -32.62
CA ALA A 12 -11.16 -2.10 -31.18
C ALA A 12 -9.79 -2.35 -30.54
N PHE A 13 -9.07 -1.30 -30.18
CA PHE A 13 -7.92 -1.40 -29.29
C PHE A 13 -8.45 -1.75 -27.91
N SER A 14 -8.42 -3.04 -27.58
CA SER A 14 -8.54 -3.49 -26.20
C SER A 14 -7.28 -2.99 -25.47
N LEU A 15 -7.39 -1.89 -24.73
CA LEU A 15 -6.40 -1.51 -23.72
C LEU A 15 -6.44 -2.60 -22.64
N GLY A 16 -5.63 -3.63 -22.83
CA GLY A 16 -5.39 -4.61 -21.79
C GLY A 16 -4.92 -3.84 -20.55
N ALA A 17 -5.67 -3.95 -19.45
CA ALA A 17 -5.23 -3.44 -18.17
C ALA A 17 -3.93 -4.16 -17.82
N LEU A 18 -2.78 -3.46 -17.98
CA LEU A 18 -1.49 -3.95 -17.53
C LEU A 18 -1.57 -4.14 -16.03
N ALA A 19 -1.32 -5.37 -15.56
CA ALA A 19 -1.21 -5.68 -14.14
C ALA A 19 -0.21 -4.72 -13.49
N GLN A 20 -0.62 -4.00 -12.46
CA GLN A 20 0.24 -3.03 -11.77
C GLN A 20 1.13 -3.77 -10.77
N ASN A 21 2.36 -4.04 -11.16
CA ASN A 21 3.35 -4.67 -10.28
C ASN A 21 4.10 -3.62 -9.47
N THR A 22 3.36 -2.81 -8.71
CA THR A 22 3.85 -1.72 -7.87
C THR A 22 3.07 -1.64 -6.56
N PRO A 23 3.71 -1.23 -5.45
CA PRO A 23 2.99 -0.94 -4.21
C PRO A 23 2.12 0.31 -4.25
N VAL A 24 2.26 1.16 -5.26
CA VAL A 24 1.42 2.37 -5.39
C VAL A 24 -0.05 1.98 -5.53
N GLY A 25 -0.92 2.60 -4.75
CA GLY A 25 -2.36 2.35 -4.79
C GLY A 25 -3.00 2.36 -3.40
N LEU A 26 -4.24 1.89 -3.34
CA LEU A 26 -5.00 1.76 -2.11
C LEU A 26 -5.07 0.29 -1.69
N TRP A 27 -4.70 0.03 -0.45
CA TRP A 27 -4.57 -1.31 0.09
C TRP A 27 -5.37 -1.48 1.38
N ARG A 28 -5.96 -2.66 1.56
CA ARG A 28 -6.63 -3.05 2.81
C ARG A 28 -5.73 -3.96 3.61
N SER A 29 -5.42 -3.52 4.82
CA SER A 29 -4.74 -4.33 5.85
C SER A 29 -5.75 -5.04 6.73
N SER A 30 -5.35 -6.20 7.26
CA SER A 30 -6.18 -7.00 8.18
C SER A 30 -5.37 -7.41 9.40
N ASP A 31 -6.06 -7.72 10.47
CA ASP A 31 -5.47 -8.33 11.65
C ASP A 31 -5.04 -9.77 11.35
N ASP A 32 -3.82 -10.13 11.70
CA ASP A 32 -3.24 -11.44 11.37
C ASP A 32 -3.90 -12.61 12.13
N LYS A 33 -4.47 -12.31 13.29
CA LYS A 33 -5.06 -13.33 14.16
C LYS A 33 -6.54 -13.56 13.86
N THR A 34 -7.25 -12.47 13.61
CA THR A 34 -8.72 -12.50 13.46
C THR A 34 -9.17 -12.40 11.99
N GLY A 35 -8.31 -11.91 11.10
CA GLY A 35 -8.68 -11.59 9.72
C GLY A 35 -9.55 -10.34 9.57
N GLU A 36 -9.86 -9.66 10.67
CA GLU A 36 -10.65 -8.43 10.64
C GLU A 36 -9.93 -7.33 9.85
N ALA A 37 -10.63 -6.66 8.95
CA ALA A 37 -10.08 -5.51 8.24
C ALA A 37 -9.75 -4.37 9.21
N LYS A 38 -8.53 -3.85 9.14
CA LYS A 38 -8.03 -2.80 10.06
C LYS A 38 -8.08 -1.42 9.45
N ALA A 39 -7.56 -1.26 8.26
CA ALA A 39 -7.44 0.05 7.62
C ALA A 39 -7.31 -0.05 6.11
N GLU A 40 -7.61 1.04 5.43
CA GLU A 40 -7.18 1.28 4.06
C GLU A 40 -6.01 2.25 4.08
N ILE A 41 -4.95 1.88 3.37
CA ILE A 41 -3.68 2.61 3.33
C ILE A 41 -3.39 3.01 1.89
N ARG A 42 -3.25 4.31 1.66
CA ARG A 42 -2.86 4.87 0.36
C ARG A 42 -1.35 4.95 0.28
N ILE A 43 -0.76 4.23 -0.64
CA ILE A 43 0.66 4.33 -0.98
C ILE A 43 0.82 5.18 -2.22
N ALA A 44 1.67 6.21 -2.13
CA ALA A 44 1.99 7.14 -3.20
C ALA A 44 3.49 7.23 -3.40
N GLU A 45 3.89 7.64 -4.60
CA GLU A 45 5.29 7.83 -4.99
C GLU A 45 5.55 9.29 -5.31
N ALA A 46 6.68 9.80 -4.81
CA ALA A 46 7.23 11.10 -5.18
C ALA A 46 8.75 10.97 -5.35
N ALA A 47 9.25 11.29 -6.56
CA ALA A 47 10.67 11.22 -6.90
C ALA A 47 11.31 9.84 -6.55
N GLY A 48 10.62 8.75 -6.84
CA GLY A 48 11.09 7.38 -6.60
C GLY A 48 10.98 6.91 -5.15
N VAL A 49 10.41 7.71 -4.26
CA VAL A 49 10.24 7.39 -2.83
C VAL A 49 8.77 7.14 -2.52
N LEU A 50 8.47 6.01 -1.90
CA LEU A 50 7.12 5.67 -1.47
C LEU A 50 6.85 6.15 -0.06
N SER A 51 5.64 6.68 0.12
CA SER A 51 5.03 6.97 1.42
C SER A 51 3.63 6.35 1.48
N GLY A 52 3.14 6.11 2.69
CA GLY A 52 1.81 5.54 2.88
C GLY A 52 1.08 6.20 4.03
N LYS A 53 -0.22 6.50 3.81
CA LYS A 53 -1.09 7.13 4.82
C LYS A 53 -2.33 6.29 5.07
N ILE A 54 -2.78 6.27 6.31
CA ILE A 54 -4.07 5.68 6.67
C ILE A 54 -5.17 6.59 6.12
N GLU A 55 -5.90 6.10 5.13
CA GLU A 55 -6.98 6.84 4.47
C GLU A 55 -8.34 6.52 5.10
N LYS A 56 -8.49 5.32 5.65
CA LYS A 56 -9.73 4.87 6.29
C LYS A 56 -9.45 3.91 7.44
N ARG A 57 -10.18 4.05 8.53
CA ARG A 57 -10.18 3.11 9.66
C ARG A 57 -11.35 2.14 9.49
N LEU A 58 -11.08 0.83 9.54
CA LEU A 58 -12.07 -0.22 9.31
C LEU A 58 -12.33 -1.07 10.54
N SER A 59 -11.39 -1.11 11.49
CA SER A 59 -11.57 -1.86 12.74
C SER A 59 -12.81 -1.39 13.49
N LYS A 60 -13.60 -2.34 14.00
CA LYS A 60 -14.81 -2.06 14.79
C LYS A 60 -14.51 -1.29 16.07
N ALA A 61 -13.31 -1.50 16.64
CA ALA A 61 -12.86 -0.81 17.84
C ALA A 61 -12.30 0.61 17.55
N ALA A 62 -12.12 0.99 16.29
CA ALA A 62 -11.54 2.28 15.92
C ALA A 62 -12.50 3.43 16.23
N ARG A 63 -11.97 4.48 16.87
CA ARG A 63 -12.69 5.73 17.12
C ARG A 63 -12.18 6.81 16.18
N PRO A 64 -13.06 7.71 15.68
CA PRO A 64 -12.68 8.74 14.71
C PRO A 64 -11.71 9.79 15.26
N ASP A 65 -11.70 10.01 16.57
CA ASP A 65 -10.87 11.00 17.28
C ASP A 65 -9.56 10.44 17.85
N GLU A 66 -9.25 9.18 17.53
CA GLU A 66 -8.03 8.53 18.02
C GLU A 66 -6.76 9.17 17.50
N VAL A 67 -5.80 9.39 18.41
CA VAL A 67 -4.49 9.93 18.09
C VAL A 67 -3.38 8.94 18.42
N CYS A 68 -2.21 9.09 17.82
CA CYS A 68 -1.07 8.21 18.09
C CYS A 68 -0.38 8.57 19.40
N VAL A 69 -0.91 8.07 20.51
CA VAL A 69 -0.35 8.31 21.84
C VAL A 69 0.99 7.61 22.06
N GLU A 70 1.21 6.48 21.39
CA GLU A 70 2.44 5.68 21.50
C GLU A 70 3.56 6.15 20.56
N CYS A 71 3.27 7.04 19.61
CA CYS A 71 4.28 7.60 18.72
C CYS A 71 5.29 8.46 19.51
N SER A 72 6.56 8.45 19.08
CA SER A 72 7.65 9.19 19.73
C SER A 72 8.29 10.26 18.85
N ASP A 73 7.96 10.30 17.56
CA ASP A 73 8.50 11.26 16.58
C ASP A 73 7.49 12.40 16.32
N ASP A 74 7.60 13.04 15.15
CA ASP A 74 6.70 14.11 14.70
C ASP A 74 5.22 13.69 14.60
N ARG A 75 4.93 12.40 14.68
CA ARG A 75 3.57 11.83 14.65
C ARG A 75 2.94 11.67 16.04
N LYS A 76 3.68 12.00 17.10
CA LYS A 76 3.16 11.98 18.48
C LYS A 76 1.87 12.79 18.60
N ASP A 77 0.82 12.18 19.11
CA ASP A 77 -0.50 12.76 19.32
C ASP A 77 -1.20 13.29 18.05
N LYS A 78 -0.71 12.89 16.87
CA LYS A 78 -1.39 13.18 15.60
C LYS A 78 -2.56 12.22 15.39
N PRO A 79 -3.62 12.66 14.70
CA PRO A 79 -4.73 11.78 14.35
C PRO A 79 -4.25 10.52 13.62
N ILE A 80 -4.79 9.37 13.98
CA ILE A 80 -4.49 8.11 13.28
C ILE A 80 -5.08 8.13 11.87
N LEU A 81 -6.27 8.72 11.71
CA LEU A 81 -6.79 8.98 10.37
C LEU A 81 -5.92 10.04 9.66
N GLY A 82 -5.37 9.67 8.53
CA GLY A 82 -4.42 10.50 7.78
C GLY A 82 -2.96 10.35 8.20
N LEU A 83 -2.67 9.51 9.20
CA LEU A 83 -1.31 9.31 9.70
C LEU A 83 -0.42 8.67 8.63
N GLU A 84 0.77 9.23 8.42
CA GLU A 84 1.78 8.64 7.56
C GLU A 84 2.45 7.48 8.28
N VAL A 85 2.18 6.25 7.82
CA VAL A 85 2.70 5.02 8.44
C VAL A 85 3.84 4.40 7.65
N ILE A 86 3.99 4.71 6.36
CA ILE A 86 5.10 4.25 5.54
C ILE A 86 5.93 5.46 5.12
N ARG A 87 7.26 5.36 5.29
CA ARG A 87 8.23 6.39 4.91
C ARG A 87 9.46 5.78 4.24
N ASN A 88 9.98 6.51 3.25
CA ASN A 88 11.30 6.29 2.66
C ASN A 88 11.52 4.92 1.99
N ALA A 89 10.48 4.26 1.53
CA ALA A 89 10.63 3.02 0.77
C ALA A 89 11.02 3.30 -0.67
N LYS A 90 12.01 2.55 -1.18
CA LYS A 90 12.52 2.68 -2.54
C LYS A 90 12.61 1.32 -3.20
N LYS A 91 12.46 1.28 -4.52
CA LYS A 91 12.63 0.06 -5.29
C LYS A 91 14.08 -0.43 -5.20
N GLY A 92 14.24 -1.70 -4.86
CA GLY A 92 15.54 -2.37 -4.90
C GLY A 92 16.01 -2.59 -6.33
N ALA A 93 17.34 -2.61 -6.53
CA ALA A 93 17.93 -2.78 -7.85
C ALA A 93 17.56 -4.14 -8.47
N GLY A 94 17.01 -4.12 -9.71
CA GLY A 94 16.72 -5.30 -10.50
C GLY A 94 15.62 -6.23 -9.97
N ARG A 95 14.80 -5.77 -8.99
CA ARG A 95 13.74 -6.57 -8.39
C ARG A 95 12.48 -5.75 -8.14
N ASP A 96 11.33 -6.40 -8.17
CA ASP A 96 10.05 -5.81 -7.78
C ASP A 96 9.85 -5.87 -6.27
N VAL A 97 10.80 -5.30 -5.54
CA VAL A 97 10.83 -5.21 -4.08
C VAL A 97 11.12 -3.77 -3.70
N TRP A 98 10.35 -3.22 -2.77
CA TRP A 98 10.53 -1.88 -2.20
C TRP A 98 10.96 -2.01 -0.75
N GLU A 99 12.08 -1.40 -0.41
CA GLU A 99 12.74 -1.55 0.88
C GLU A 99 13.50 -0.28 1.28
N GLY A 100 14.25 -0.32 2.37
CA GLY A 100 15.03 0.81 2.87
C GLY A 100 14.22 1.85 3.63
N GLY A 101 12.91 1.63 3.77
CA GLY A 101 12.01 2.49 4.53
C GLY A 101 11.57 1.89 5.86
N LYS A 102 10.61 2.56 6.48
CA LYS A 102 10.03 2.16 7.76
C LYS A 102 8.51 2.11 7.67
N ILE A 103 7.92 1.21 8.44
CA ILE A 103 6.49 1.15 8.69
C ILE A 103 6.22 1.32 10.18
N LEU A 104 5.36 2.27 10.50
CA LEU A 104 4.91 2.55 11.87
C LEU A 104 3.71 1.68 12.22
N ASP A 105 3.76 1.07 13.39
CA ASP A 105 2.58 0.52 14.04
C ASP A 105 2.05 1.52 15.07
N PRO A 106 0.90 2.17 14.82
CA PRO A 106 0.37 3.17 15.75
C PRO A 106 -0.06 2.59 17.10
N GLU A 107 -0.33 1.28 17.18
CA GLU A 107 -0.77 0.64 18.42
C GLU A 107 0.34 0.55 19.46
N ASN A 108 1.60 0.44 19.01
CA ASN A 108 2.76 0.34 19.90
C ASN A 108 3.81 1.44 19.68
N GLY A 109 3.63 2.30 18.68
CA GLY A 109 4.54 3.41 18.35
C GLY A 109 5.88 2.99 17.72
N ARG A 110 6.06 1.72 17.37
CA ARG A 110 7.32 1.25 16.80
C ARG A 110 7.40 1.44 15.31
N ASN A 111 8.59 1.79 14.85
CA ASN A 111 8.95 1.82 13.43
C ASN A 111 9.71 0.54 13.09
N TYR A 112 9.14 -0.25 12.20
CA TYR A 112 9.75 -1.48 11.72
C TYR A 112 10.46 -1.24 10.39
N THR A 113 11.55 -1.97 10.15
CA THR A 113 12.19 -1.99 8.83
C THR A 113 11.24 -2.61 7.83
N LEU A 114 10.99 -1.90 6.73
CA LEU A 114 9.96 -2.25 5.76
C LEU A 114 10.54 -2.96 4.55
N LYS A 115 9.81 -3.98 4.10
CA LYS A 115 9.98 -4.59 2.79
C LYS A 115 8.60 -4.88 2.20
N MET A 116 8.36 -4.44 0.98
CA MET A 116 7.10 -4.65 0.26
C MET A 116 7.35 -5.37 -1.05
N THR A 117 6.52 -6.36 -1.35
CA THR A 117 6.60 -7.14 -2.58
C THR A 117 5.19 -7.34 -3.15
N PRO A 118 4.87 -6.73 -4.31
CA PRO A 118 3.62 -7.04 -5.00
C PRO A 118 3.62 -8.51 -5.45
N ILE A 119 2.50 -9.17 -5.24
CA ILE A 119 2.26 -10.57 -5.63
C ILE A 119 0.92 -10.71 -6.34
N GLU A 120 0.68 -11.86 -6.95
CA GLU A 120 -0.56 -12.17 -7.67
C GLU A 120 -0.94 -11.07 -8.67
N ASP A 121 0.00 -10.73 -9.57
CA ASP A 121 -0.18 -9.68 -10.58
C ASP A 121 -0.58 -8.31 -10.00
N GLY A 122 -0.05 -7.98 -8.82
CA GLY A 122 -0.30 -6.73 -8.13
C GLY A 122 -1.65 -6.66 -7.41
N LYS A 123 -2.38 -7.77 -7.32
CA LYS A 123 -3.66 -7.83 -6.57
C LYS A 123 -3.44 -7.86 -5.06
N LYS A 124 -2.28 -8.32 -4.63
CA LYS A 124 -1.88 -8.39 -3.23
C LYS A 124 -0.49 -7.79 -3.03
N LEU A 125 -0.22 -7.38 -1.80
CA LEU A 125 1.06 -6.82 -1.38
C LEU A 125 1.52 -7.54 -0.12
N GLU A 126 2.65 -8.22 -0.20
CA GLU A 126 3.34 -8.68 1.00
C GLU A 126 4.05 -7.51 1.65
N VAL A 127 3.74 -7.28 2.92
CA VAL A 127 4.32 -6.21 3.74
C VAL A 127 5.03 -6.83 4.92
N LYS A 128 6.35 -6.80 4.89
CA LYS A 128 7.19 -7.32 5.98
C LYS A 128 7.73 -6.19 6.82
N GLY A 129 7.44 -6.25 8.12
CA GLY A 129 8.04 -5.40 9.14
C GLY A 129 9.05 -6.19 9.97
N SER A 130 10.25 -5.65 10.16
CA SER A 130 11.31 -6.31 10.94
C SER A 130 11.83 -5.39 12.04
N PHE A 131 12.14 -5.98 13.21
CA PHE A 131 12.75 -5.30 14.33
C PHE A 131 13.78 -6.23 14.97
N GLY A 132 15.06 -5.94 14.81
CA GLY A 132 16.13 -6.85 15.20
C GLY A 132 16.00 -8.21 14.49
N PRO A 133 16.10 -9.36 15.22
CA PRO A 133 15.95 -10.68 14.64
C PRO A 133 14.50 -11.08 14.35
N PHE A 134 13.53 -10.27 14.77
CA PHE A 134 12.11 -10.56 14.61
C PHE A 134 11.54 -9.90 13.34
N GLY A 135 10.68 -10.63 12.65
CA GLY A 135 9.96 -10.12 11.48
C GLY A 135 8.58 -10.74 11.37
N ARG A 136 7.65 -9.98 10.81
CA ARG A 136 6.29 -10.41 10.52
C ARG A 136 5.89 -9.96 9.14
N THR A 137 5.28 -10.85 8.38
CA THR A 137 4.76 -10.54 7.04
C THR A 137 3.22 -10.54 7.09
N GLN A 138 2.64 -9.46 6.60
CA GLN A 138 1.21 -9.35 6.33
C GLN A 138 0.96 -9.37 4.82
N THR A 139 -0.20 -9.85 4.42
CA THR A 139 -0.66 -9.75 3.05
C THR A 139 -1.81 -8.76 2.99
N TRP A 140 -1.58 -7.64 2.29
CA TRP A 140 -2.61 -6.63 2.05
C TRP A 140 -3.29 -6.88 0.72
N VAL A 141 -4.57 -6.56 0.63
CA VAL A 141 -5.37 -6.74 -0.59
C VAL A 141 -5.55 -5.39 -1.29
N ARG A 142 -5.32 -5.36 -2.60
CA ARG A 142 -5.52 -4.13 -3.38
C ARG A 142 -7.00 -3.76 -3.43
N VAL A 143 -7.29 -2.51 -3.12
CA VAL A 143 -8.62 -1.90 -3.25
C VAL A 143 -8.71 -1.14 -4.57
N GLN A 144 -7.64 -0.43 -4.91
CA GLN A 144 -7.52 0.35 -6.16
C GLN A 144 -6.08 0.36 -6.66
#